data_7d046a84ec95a3f96e3fc0b91dabfa40
#
_entry.id   7d046a84ec95a3f96e3fc0b91dabfa40
#
_cell.length_a   1.000
_cell.length_b   1.000
_cell.length_c   1.000
_cell.angle_alpha   90.00
_cell.angle_beta   90.00
_cell.angle_gamma   90.00
#
_symmetry.space_group_name_H-M   'P 1'
#
loop_
_entity.id
_entity.type
_entity.pdbx_description
1 polymer ?
#
loop_
_entity_poly.entity_id
_entity_poly.type
_entity_poly.pdbx_seq_one_letter_code
_entity_poly.pdbx_strand_id
1 'polypeptide(L)'
;ILVGQELARALKIQAIFADKENDELVLKRGFTIRKGEKISVAEDVVTKGGRVQQTIDLVRSLGGDPVAVGIITDRSGGNVDFGIPLYSLIKLSLPTFDPAECPLCKEGKPLTRPGSGAKS
;
A
#
# COMPACT_ATOMS: atom_id res chain seq x y z
N ILE A 1 -9.02 -1.71 0.62
CA ILE A 1 -10.14 -1.55 1.60
C ILE A 1 -10.33 -2.83 2.41
N LEU A 2 -10.52 -4.00 1.77
CA LEU A 2 -10.81 -5.26 2.46
C LEU A 2 -9.75 -5.65 3.49
N VAL A 3 -8.47 -5.50 3.18
CA VAL A 3 -7.36 -5.80 4.12
C VAL A 3 -7.47 -4.94 5.38
N GLY A 4 -7.71 -3.63 5.21
CA GLY A 4 -7.89 -2.71 6.34
C GLY A 4 -9.11 -3.06 7.19
N GLN A 5 -10.22 -3.45 6.57
CA GLN A 5 -11.42 -3.85 7.28
C GLN A 5 -11.21 -5.13 8.10
N GLU A 6 -10.57 -6.16 7.52
CA GLU A 6 -10.30 -7.41 8.23
C GLU A 6 -9.28 -7.23 9.37
N LEU A 7 -8.25 -6.42 9.14
CA LEU A 7 -7.30 -6.07 10.20
C LEU A 7 -8.00 -5.35 11.35
N ALA A 8 -8.83 -4.35 11.05
CA ALA A 8 -9.57 -3.60 12.05
C ALA A 8 -10.57 -4.49 12.81
N ARG A 9 -11.25 -5.41 12.11
CA ARG A 9 -12.14 -6.39 12.72
C ARG A 9 -11.37 -7.29 13.72
N ALA A 10 -10.19 -7.77 13.33
CA ALA A 10 -9.36 -8.62 14.20
C ALA A 10 -8.85 -7.86 15.44
N LEU A 11 -8.48 -6.58 15.25
CA LEU A 11 -8.02 -5.71 16.33
C LEU A 11 -9.16 -5.07 17.16
N LYS A 12 -10.43 -5.25 16.75
CA LYS A 12 -11.62 -4.64 17.36
C LYS A 12 -11.56 -3.10 17.40
N ILE A 13 -11.09 -2.51 16.31
CA ILE A 13 -10.99 -1.06 16.11
C ILE A 13 -11.77 -0.63 14.86
N GLN A 14 -11.94 0.68 14.68
CA GLN A 14 -12.60 1.22 13.50
C GLN A 14 -11.69 1.11 12.27
N ALA A 15 -12.26 0.77 11.11
CA ALA A 15 -11.64 0.88 9.81
C ALA A 15 -12.11 2.16 9.11
N ILE A 16 -11.17 2.86 8.52
CA ILE A 16 -11.43 3.97 7.58
C ILE A 16 -10.57 3.74 6.33
N PHE A 17 -10.90 4.41 5.24
CA PHE A 17 -10.09 4.32 4.03
C PHE A 17 -10.00 5.67 3.31
N ALA A 18 -8.94 5.86 2.55
CA ALA A 18 -8.74 7.02 1.69
C ALA A 18 -9.20 6.71 0.26
N ASP A 19 -9.83 7.68 -0.38
CA ASP A 19 -10.14 7.66 -1.79
C ASP A 19 -9.02 8.36 -2.58
N LYS A 20 -8.84 7.98 -3.84
CA LYS A 20 -7.91 8.66 -4.74
C LYS A 20 -8.66 9.77 -5.50
N GLU A 21 -8.14 11.00 -5.45
CA GLU A 21 -8.66 12.14 -6.18
C GLU A 21 -7.47 12.93 -6.77
N ASN A 22 -7.48 13.15 -8.09
CA ASN A 22 -6.40 13.87 -8.81
C ASN A 22 -4.99 13.38 -8.45
N ASP A 23 -4.80 12.06 -8.38
CA ASP A 23 -3.57 11.37 -7.98
C ASP A 23 -3.16 11.51 -6.51
N GLU A 24 -3.92 12.23 -5.69
CA GLU A 24 -3.72 12.37 -4.26
C GLU A 24 -4.69 11.48 -3.46
N LEU A 25 -4.27 11.08 -2.26
CA LEU A 25 -5.13 10.39 -1.32
C LEU A 25 -5.85 11.40 -0.44
N VAL A 26 -7.16 11.23 -0.30
CA VAL A 26 -8.03 12.09 0.52
C VAL A 26 -8.97 11.26 1.38
N LEU A 27 -9.27 11.74 2.58
CA LEU A 27 -10.37 11.19 3.37
C LEU A 27 -11.70 11.81 2.90
N LYS A 28 -12.66 10.94 2.62
CA LYS A 28 -14.03 11.31 2.23
C LYS A 28 -15.05 10.60 3.12
N ARG A 29 -16.32 10.71 2.75
CA ARG A 29 -17.45 9.99 3.39
C ARG A 29 -17.61 10.27 4.88
N GLY A 30 -17.18 11.45 5.34
CA GLY A 30 -17.27 11.83 6.75
C GLY A 30 -16.24 11.17 7.66
N PHE A 31 -15.24 10.46 7.10
CA PHE A 31 -14.12 9.97 7.90
C PHE A 31 -13.26 11.12 8.37
N THR A 32 -12.86 11.05 9.63
CA THR A 32 -11.99 12.04 10.28
C THR A 32 -10.92 11.32 11.09
N ILE A 33 -9.79 11.98 11.25
CA ILE A 33 -8.70 11.54 12.14
C ILE A 33 -8.55 12.61 13.22
N ARG A 34 -8.60 12.20 14.47
CA ARG A 34 -8.39 13.10 15.60
C ARG A 34 -6.90 13.35 15.81
N LYS A 35 -6.56 14.54 16.30
CA LYS A 35 -5.17 14.88 16.62
C LYS A 35 -4.56 13.87 17.59
N GLY A 36 -3.42 13.30 17.23
CA GLY A 36 -2.70 12.28 18.01
C GLY A 36 -3.35 10.89 18.00
N GLU A 37 -4.39 10.66 17.19
CA GLU A 37 -5.01 9.34 17.05
C GLU A 37 -4.03 8.35 16.41
N LYS A 38 -3.82 7.21 17.06
CA LYS A 38 -2.93 6.15 16.55
C LYS A 38 -3.59 5.42 15.40
N ILE A 39 -2.92 5.41 14.26
CA ILE A 39 -3.43 4.82 13.02
C ILE A 39 -2.49 3.71 12.54
N SER A 40 -3.02 2.52 12.32
CA SER A 40 -2.33 1.47 11.58
C SER A 40 -2.71 1.58 10.10
N VAL A 41 -1.72 1.69 9.25
CA VAL A 41 -1.91 1.70 7.78
C VAL A 41 -1.98 0.26 7.29
N ALA A 42 -2.94 -0.05 6.42
CA ALA A 42 -3.10 -1.37 5.83
C ALA A 42 -3.10 -1.30 4.30
N GLU A 43 -2.36 -2.21 3.66
CA GLU A 43 -2.31 -2.33 2.20
C GLU A 43 -2.20 -3.81 1.81
N ASP A 44 -2.50 -4.17 0.58
CA ASP A 44 -2.37 -5.55 0.10
C ASP A 44 -0.92 -5.89 -0.26
N VAL A 45 -0.23 -5.03 -0.99
CA VAL A 45 1.13 -5.27 -1.47
C VAL A 45 1.99 -4.01 -1.42
N VAL A 46 3.24 -4.20 -1.01
CA VAL A 46 4.27 -3.17 -1.10
C VAL A 46 5.34 -3.60 -2.11
N THR A 47 5.66 -2.70 -3.04
CA THR A 47 6.79 -2.82 -3.97
C THR A 47 7.81 -1.71 -3.71
N LYS A 48 7.59 -0.52 -4.24
CA LYS A 48 8.43 0.67 -4.01
C LYS A 48 7.97 1.51 -2.80
N GLY A 49 6.84 1.15 -2.18
CA GLY A 49 6.33 1.81 -0.98
C GLY A 49 5.60 3.15 -1.19
N GLY A 50 5.52 3.66 -2.42
CA GLY A 50 4.98 5.00 -2.65
C GLY A 50 3.55 5.20 -2.16
N ARG A 51 2.66 4.22 -2.35
CA ARG A 51 1.27 4.31 -1.87
C ARG A 51 1.17 4.30 -0.35
N VAL A 52 1.92 3.44 0.31
CA VAL A 52 1.97 3.39 1.78
C VAL A 52 2.52 4.70 2.32
N GLN A 53 3.58 5.25 1.72
CA GLN A 53 4.13 6.53 2.13
C GLN A 53 3.10 7.66 1.99
N GLN A 54 2.38 7.73 0.86
CA GLN A 54 1.30 8.71 0.67
C GLN A 54 0.22 8.58 1.76
N THR A 55 -0.13 7.35 2.16
CA THR A 55 -1.11 7.13 3.23
C THR A 55 -0.58 7.61 4.59
N ILE A 56 0.68 7.32 4.90
CA ILE A 56 1.35 7.80 6.11
C ILE A 56 1.37 9.33 6.15
N ASP A 57 1.73 9.96 5.04
CA ASP A 57 1.81 11.42 4.93
C ASP A 57 0.43 12.07 5.07
N LEU A 58 -0.62 11.46 4.50
CA LEU A 58 -2.00 11.88 4.70
C LEU A 58 -2.40 11.81 6.18
N VAL A 59 -2.13 10.70 6.87
CA VAL A 59 -2.42 10.55 8.30
C VAL A 59 -1.74 11.65 9.11
N ARG A 60 -0.45 11.90 8.85
CA ARG A 60 0.31 12.96 9.53
C ARG A 60 -0.24 14.36 9.23
N SER A 61 -0.60 14.65 7.99
CA SER A 61 -1.15 15.95 7.59
C SER A 61 -2.48 16.26 8.29
N LEU A 62 -3.25 15.22 8.61
CA LEU A 62 -4.51 15.33 9.36
C LEU A 62 -4.31 15.33 10.88
N GLY A 63 -3.06 15.28 11.36
CA GLY A 63 -2.73 15.32 12.78
C GLY A 63 -2.76 13.95 13.47
N GLY A 64 -2.93 12.86 12.73
CA GLY A 64 -2.84 11.50 13.25
C GLY A 64 -1.40 11.04 13.50
N ASP A 65 -1.26 9.96 14.25
CA ASP A 65 0.01 9.30 14.58
C ASP A 65 0.04 7.91 13.90
N PRO A 66 0.73 7.76 12.75
CA PRO A 66 0.87 6.46 12.11
C PRO A 66 1.86 5.61 12.91
N VAL A 67 1.39 4.48 13.46
CA VAL A 67 2.17 3.65 14.40
C VAL A 67 2.66 2.34 13.81
N ALA A 68 2.06 1.85 12.75
CA ALA A 68 2.45 0.60 12.09
C ALA A 68 1.91 0.52 10.66
N VAL A 69 2.55 -0.31 9.85
CA VAL A 69 2.06 -0.73 8.53
C VAL A 69 1.82 -2.24 8.54
N GLY A 70 0.62 -2.67 8.19
CA GLY A 70 0.26 -4.08 7.99
C GLY A 70 -0.04 -4.37 6.53
N ILE A 71 0.63 -5.37 5.95
CA ILE A 71 0.45 -5.76 4.55
C ILE A 71 0.34 -7.27 4.40
N ILE A 72 -0.28 -7.71 3.32
CA ILE A 72 -0.29 -9.15 2.99
C ILE A 72 1.06 -9.53 2.39
N THR A 73 1.50 -8.83 1.35
CA THR A 73 2.70 -9.22 0.60
C THR A 73 3.73 -8.10 0.51
N ASP A 74 4.92 -8.34 1.02
CA ASP A 74 6.08 -7.50 0.84
C ASP A 74 6.91 -7.99 -0.37
N ARG A 75 6.98 -7.15 -1.39
CA ARG A 75 7.78 -7.36 -2.61
C ARG A 75 8.90 -6.32 -2.75
N SER A 76 9.19 -5.59 -1.67
CA SER A 76 10.20 -4.53 -1.69
C SER A 76 11.64 -5.05 -1.70
N GLY A 77 11.84 -6.34 -1.38
CA GLY A 77 13.17 -6.88 -1.17
C GLY A 77 13.90 -6.27 0.03
N GLY A 78 13.16 -5.68 0.97
CA GLY A 78 13.72 -4.99 2.14
C GLY A 78 14.19 -3.55 1.85
N ASN A 79 13.85 -3.00 0.68
CA ASN A 79 14.32 -1.65 0.26
C ASN A 79 13.35 -0.52 0.64
N VAL A 80 12.39 -0.77 1.52
CA VAL A 80 11.47 0.25 2.02
C VAL A 80 11.66 0.46 3.51
N ASP A 81 11.70 1.72 3.92
CA ASP A 81 11.68 2.15 5.32
C ASP A 81 10.69 3.30 5.47
N PHE A 82 9.68 3.11 6.31
CA PHE A 82 8.63 4.10 6.57
C PHE A 82 8.86 4.86 7.88
N GLY A 83 9.96 4.55 8.60
CA GLY A 83 10.22 5.09 9.94
C GLY A 83 9.27 4.56 11.02
N ILE A 84 8.43 3.58 10.69
CA ILE A 84 7.51 2.87 11.60
C ILE A 84 7.53 1.38 11.25
N PRO A 85 7.17 0.47 12.19
CA PRO A 85 7.18 -0.96 11.96
C PRO A 85 6.34 -1.40 10.75
N LEU A 86 6.90 -2.26 9.91
CA LEU A 86 6.24 -2.92 8.79
C LEU A 86 6.06 -4.41 9.10
N TYR A 87 4.82 -4.86 9.10
CA TYR A 87 4.44 -6.26 9.29
C TYR A 87 3.87 -6.82 7.99
N SER A 88 4.42 -7.92 7.50
CA SER A 88 3.94 -8.62 6.30
C SER A 88 3.68 -10.09 6.59
N LEU A 89 2.65 -10.64 5.97
CA LEU A 89 2.37 -12.08 6.05
C LEU A 89 3.29 -12.88 5.13
N ILE A 90 3.60 -12.33 3.94
CA ILE A 90 4.41 -12.97 2.92
C ILE A 90 5.49 -12.01 2.46
N LYS A 91 6.72 -12.50 2.32
CA LYS A 91 7.83 -11.78 1.68
C LYS A 91 8.19 -12.50 0.38
N LEU A 92 8.14 -11.76 -0.73
CA LEU A 92 8.49 -12.27 -2.05
C LEU A 92 9.63 -11.42 -2.63
N SER A 93 10.69 -12.08 -3.05
CA SER A 93 11.73 -11.45 -3.87
C SER A 93 11.52 -11.85 -5.31
N LEU A 94 10.98 -10.92 -6.12
CA LEU A 94 10.76 -11.13 -7.53
C LEU A 94 11.72 -10.23 -8.33
N PRO A 95 12.51 -10.80 -9.25
CA PRO A 95 13.39 -10.00 -10.08
C PRO A 95 12.57 -9.07 -10.99
N THR A 96 13.01 -7.82 -11.09
CA THR A 96 12.43 -6.82 -11.98
C THR A 96 13.49 -6.49 -13.03
N PHE A 97 13.10 -6.47 -14.30
CA PHE A 97 14.00 -6.21 -15.42
C PHE A 97 13.52 -5.00 -16.21
N ASP A 98 14.46 -4.23 -16.74
CA ASP A 98 14.13 -3.33 -17.84
C ASP A 98 13.70 -4.15 -19.07
N PRO A 99 12.76 -3.64 -19.89
CA PRO A 99 12.28 -4.37 -21.08
C PRO A 99 13.40 -4.83 -22.02
N ALA A 100 14.46 -4.03 -22.16
CA ALA A 100 15.62 -4.36 -22.99
C ALA A 100 16.47 -5.53 -22.45
N GLU A 101 16.43 -5.76 -21.14
CA GLU A 101 17.21 -6.81 -20.46
C GLU A 101 16.36 -8.00 -20.03
N CYS A 102 15.04 -7.88 -20.10
CA CYS A 102 14.10 -8.90 -19.65
C CYS A 102 14.19 -10.18 -20.50
N PRO A 103 14.51 -11.35 -19.90
CA PRO A 103 14.59 -12.60 -20.64
C PRO A 103 13.29 -12.96 -21.36
N LEU A 104 12.15 -12.74 -20.72
CA LEU A 104 10.84 -13.05 -21.29
C LEU A 104 10.48 -12.12 -22.46
N CYS A 105 10.89 -10.84 -22.40
CA CYS A 105 10.71 -9.92 -23.51
C CYS A 105 11.59 -10.34 -24.73
N LYS A 106 12.81 -10.82 -24.48
CA LYS A 106 13.69 -11.36 -25.52
C LYS A 106 13.13 -12.62 -26.18
N GLU A 107 12.37 -13.41 -25.43
CA GLU A 107 11.65 -14.58 -25.96
C GLU A 107 10.34 -14.21 -26.68
N GLY A 108 9.99 -12.91 -26.77
CA GLY A 108 8.77 -12.45 -27.43
C GLY A 108 7.49 -12.76 -26.66
N LYS A 109 7.56 -13.05 -25.36
CA LYS A 109 6.36 -13.32 -24.54
C LYS A 109 5.57 -12.02 -24.35
N PRO A 110 4.26 -12.00 -24.67
CA PRO A 110 3.45 -10.80 -24.55
C PRO A 110 3.29 -10.39 -23.08
N LEU A 111 3.37 -9.08 -22.84
CA LEU A 111 3.12 -8.50 -21.53
C LEU A 111 1.62 -8.37 -21.32
N THR A 112 1.06 -9.06 -20.31
CA THR A 112 -0.34 -8.96 -19.95
C THR A 112 -0.50 -8.23 -18.62
N ARG A 113 -1.50 -7.37 -18.51
CA ARG A 113 -1.89 -6.70 -17.27
C ARG A 113 -3.25 -7.23 -16.83
N PRO A 114 -3.32 -8.25 -15.97
CA PRO A 114 -4.59 -8.66 -15.39
C PRO A 114 -5.13 -7.57 -14.45
N GLY A 115 -6.42 -7.32 -14.48
CA GLY A 115 -7.10 -6.41 -13.58
C GLY A 115 -7.61 -5.11 -14.22
N SER A 116 -8.10 -4.19 -13.41
CA SER A 116 -8.78 -2.95 -13.82
C SER A 116 -7.89 -1.90 -14.51
N GLY A 117 -6.61 -2.15 -14.65
CA GLY A 117 -5.66 -1.27 -15.33
C GLY A 117 -5.40 -1.59 -16.80
N ALA A 118 -6.09 -2.57 -17.38
CA ALA A 118 -6.00 -2.86 -18.81
C ALA A 118 -6.68 -1.74 -19.60
N LYS A 119 -5.90 -0.79 -20.11
CA LYS A 119 -6.32 0.02 -21.26
C LYS A 119 -6.14 -0.85 -22.50
N SER A 120 -7.24 -1.11 -23.18
CA SER A 120 -7.29 -1.65 -24.53
C SER A 120 -6.51 -0.77 -25.50
#